data_14fb5acdc920e2f1a0021d077797f1ec
#
_entry.id   14fb5acdc920e2f1a0021d077797f1ec
#
_cell.length_a   1.000
_cell.length_b   1.000
_cell.length_c   1.000
_cell.angle_alpha   90.00
_cell.angle_beta   90.00
_cell.angle_gamma   90.00
#
_symmetry.space_group_name_H-M   'P 1'
#
loop_
_entity.id
_entity.type
_entity.pdbx_description
1 polymer ?
#
loop_
_entity_poly.entity_id
_entity_poly.type
_entity_poly.pdbx_seq_one_letter_code
_entity_poly.pdbx_strand_id
1 'polypeptide(L)'
;LVGSEMCIRDSGTTVLVEEFIQGRELTVGVLDGEALPVIHICPRSGFYDLSNKYPWMNMGGGTDYICPADLPEEIAAKVQEAALKAYRAAGVEVYGRVDVLLREVDDSPFVLEINTIPGMTPSSLLPKAAAAAGWSYEALCEKIAELSLATPRK
;
A
#
# COMPACT_ATOMS: atom_id res chain seq x y z
N LEU A 1 -22.25 -0.39 5.30
CA LEU A 1 -22.27 -1.81 5.69
C LEU A 1 -22.90 -2.74 4.65
N VAL A 2 -23.08 -2.27 3.39
CA VAL A 2 -23.64 -3.11 2.32
C VAL A 2 -22.52 -4.03 1.83
N GLY A 3 -22.70 -5.34 2.01
CA GLY A 3 -21.72 -6.38 1.65
C GLY A 3 -21.03 -7.05 2.83
N SER A 4 -20.98 -6.43 4.00
CA SER A 4 -20.36 -7.01 5.20
C SER A 4 -21.19 -8.18 5.78
N GLU A 5 -22.49 -8.18 5.62
CA GLU A 5 -23.36 -9.24 6.15
C GLU A 5 -23.09 -10.61 5.54
N MET A 6 -22.71 -10.69 4.27
CA MET A 6 -22.38 -11.96 3.62
C MET A 6 -21.03 -12.52 4.11
N CYS A 7 -20.02 -11.65 4.27
CA CYS A 7 -18.74 -12.06 4.83
C CYS A 7 -18.83 -12.49 6.30
N ILE A 8 -19.69 -11.84 7.09
CA ILE A 8 -19.92 -12.18 8.51
C ILE A 8 -20.54 -13.58 8.65
N ARG A 9 -21.45 -13.98 7.76
CA ARG A 9 -22.09 -15.28 7.79
C ARG A 9 -21.15 -16.43 7.44
N ASP A 10 -20.19 -16.19 6.56
CA ASP A 10 -19.33 -17.25 6.01
C ASP A 10 -18.00 -17.43 6.78
N SER A 11 -17.54 -16.43 7.55
CA SER A 11 -16.21 -16.42 8.18
C SER A 11 -16.19 -16.74 9.69
N GLY A 12 -17.32 -17.12 10.31
CA GLY A 12 -17.35 -17.52 11.71
C GLY A 12 -17.88 -16.46 12.67
N THR A 13 -17.54 -16.59 13.96
CA THR A 13 -18.14 -15.81 15.06
C THR A 13 -17.43 -14.50 15.40
N THR A 14 -16.24 -14.24 14.79
CA THR A 14 -15.42 -13.06 15.10
C THR A 14 -15.29 -12.18 13.86
N VAL A 15 -15.60 -10.91 14.01
CA VAL A 15 -15.46 -9.89 12.95
C VAL A 15 -14.66 -8.70 13.48
N LEU A 16 -13.83 -8.11 12.61
CA LEU A 16 -13.17 -6.85 12.87
C LEU A 16 -14.11 -5.71 12.49
N VAL A 17 -14.32 -4.78 13.40
CA VAL A 17 -15.11 -3.56 13.18
C VAL A 17 -14.21 -2.36 13.39
N GLU A 18 -14.07 -1.54 12.36
CA GLU A 18 -13.19 -0.37 12.36
C GLU A 18 -14.00 0.89 12.01
N GLU A 19 -13.45 2.07 12.38
CA GLU A 19 -14.02 3.34 11.95
C GLU A 19 -13.97 3.45 10.42
N PHE A 20 -15.09 3.84 9.80
CA PHE A 20 -15.08 4.12 8.37
C PHE A 20 -14.42 5.48 8.10
N ILE A 21 -13.31 5.47 7.38
CA ILE A 21 -12.58 6.67 6.98
C ILE A 21 -12.92 7.00 5.53
N GLN A 22 -13.60 8.10 5.31
CA GLN A 22 -13.80 8.65 3.97
C GLN A 22 -12.53 9.39 3.54
N GLY A 23 -11.90 8.94 2.45
CA GLY A 23 -10.63 9.52 2.01
C GLY A 23 -10.06 8.87 0.78
N ARG A 24 -8.85 9.31 0.44
CA ARG A 24 -8.07 8.77 -0.69
C ARG A 24 -7.26 7.55 -0.25
N GLU A 25 -7.29 6.50 -1.04
CA GLU A 25 -6.48 5.31 -0.81
C GLU A 25 -5.07 5.52 -1.37
N LEU A 26 -4.09 5.40 -0.51
CA LEU A 26 -2.68 5.62 -0.81
C LEU A 26 -1.88 4.40 -0.42
N THR A 27 -0.71 4.23 -1.03
CA THR A 27 0.25 3.23 -0.58
C THR A 27 1.67 3.77 -0.66
N VAL A 28 2.49 3.32 0.28
CA VAL A 28 3.90 3.70 0.40
C VAL A 28 4.76 2.45 0.38
N GLY A 29 5.61 2.31 -0.63
CA GLY A 29 6.69 1.36 -0.61
C GLY A 29 7.77 1.80 0.38
N VAL A 30 8.34 0.86 1.11
CA VAL A 30 9.49 1.10 1.97
C VAL A 30 10.61 0.15 1.55
N LEU A 31 11.80 0.68 1.35
CA LEU A 31 13.00 -0.07 1.02
C LEU A 31 14.14 0.41 1.91
N ASP A 32 14.82 -0.51 2.61
CA ASP A 32 15.95 -0.20 3.48
C ASP A 32 15.62 0.86 4.56
N GLY A 33 14.38 0.86 5.05
CA GLY A 33 13.88 1.82 6.04
C GLY A 33 13.59 3.22 5.49
N GLU A 34 13.66 3.43 4.17
CA GLU A 34 13.32 4.68 3.49
C GLU A 34 12.00 4.56 2.74
N ALA A 35 11.17 5.61 2.82
CA ALA A 35 9.91 5.67 2.12
C ALA A 35 10.11 6.05 0.65
N LEU A 36 9.54 5.27 -0.25
CA LEU A 36 9.44 5.57 -1.67
C LEU A 36 8.32 6.59 -1.95
N PRO A 37 8.24 7.16 -3.16
CA PRO A 37 7.14 8.04 -3.55
C PRO A 37 5.77 7.41 -3.29
N VAL A 38 4.84 8.21 -2.77
CA VAL A 38 3.47 7.79 -2.48
C VAL A 38 2.75 7.46 -3.79
N ILE A 39 1.98 6.39 -3.79
CA ILE A 39 1.08 6.04 -4.90
C ILE A 39 -0.36 6.31 -4.47
N HIS A 40 -1.13 7.00 -5.31
CA HIS A 40 -2.57 7.10 -5.17
C HIS A 40 -3.25 5.96 -5.95
N ILE A 41 -4.08 5.20 -5.26
CA ILE A 41 -4.88 4.10 -5.80
C ILE A 41 -6.25 4.66 -6.13
N CYS A 42 -6.61 4.69 -7.42
CA CYS A 42 -7.85 5.29 -7.91
C CYS A 42 -8.74 4.19 -8.52
N PRO A 43 -9.63 3.55 -7.75
CA PRO A 43 -10.59 2.61 -8.31
C PRO A 43 -11.52 3.32 -9.29
N ARG A 44 -11.75 2.75 -10.48
CA ARG A 44 -12.64 3.33 -11.49
C ARG A 44 -14.12 3.23 -11.13
N SER A 45 -14.47 2.34 -10.19
CA SER A 45 -15.83 2.17 -9.69
C SER A 45 -15.82 1.71 -8.23
N GLY A 46 -16.50 2.46 -7.35
CA GLY A 46 -16.72 2.08 -5.95
C GLY A 46 -15.46 2.04 -5.09
N PHE A 47 -15.41 1.07 -4.17
CA PHE A 47 -14.27 0.84 -3.28
C PHE A 47 -13.21 -0.03 -3.94
N TYR A 48 -11.96 0.05 -3.43
CA TYR A 48 -10.87 -0.83 -3.81
C TYR A 48 -11.09 -2.23 -3.24
N ASP A 49 -11.95 -2.99 -3.90
CA ASP A 49 -12.28 -4.38 -3.58
C ASP A 49 -11.47 -5.37 -4.43
N LEU A 50 -11.69 -6.68 -4.22
CA LEU A 50 -11.04 -7.73 -4.99
C LEU A 50 -11.28 -7.60 -6.50
N SER A 51 -12.42 -7.07 -6.93
CA SER A 51 -12.77 -6.90 -8.34
C SER A 51 -11.96 -5.78 -9.00
N ASN A 52 -11.63 -4.73 -8.25
CA ASN A 52 -10.78 -3.64 -8.69
C ASN A 52 -9.28 -3.97 -8.58
N LYS A 53 -8.91 -4.83 -7.61
CA LYS A 53 -7.53 -5.32 -7.43
C LYS A 53 -7.10 -6.31 -8.52
N TYR A 54 -8.05 -7.09 -9.05
CA TYR A 54 -7.80 -8.12 -10.07
C TYR A 54 -8.75 -7.96 -11.27
N PRO A 55 -8.45 -7.01 -12.20
CA PRO A 55 -9.33 -6.67 -13.33
C PRO A 55 -9.67 -7.84 -14.27
N TRP A 56 -8.81 -8.88 -14.31
CA TRP A 56 -9.07 -10.09 -15.12
C TRP A 56 -10.19 -10.97 -14.56
N MET A 57 -10.63 -10.74 -13.31
CA MET A 57 -11.75 -11.48 -12.72
C MET A 57 -13.10 -10.87 -13.09
N ASN A 58 -13.14 -9.59 -13.54
CA ASN A 58 -14.38 -8.90 -13.93
C ASN A 58 -14.13 -7.98 -15.13
N MET A 59 -14.91 -8.14 -16.19
CA MET A 59 -14.80 -7.40 -17.46
C MET A 59 -15.16 -5.91 -17.40
N GLY A 60 -15.20 -5.26 -16.23
CA GLY A 60 -15.60 -3.85 -16.10
C GLY A 60 -14.90 -3.08 -14.97
N GLY A 61 -14.07 -3.74 -14.17
CA GLY A 61 -13.31 -3.09 -13.10
C GLY A 61 -11.90 -2.72 -13.54
N GLY A 62 -11.35 -1.67 -12.97
CA GLY A 62 -9.96 -1.29 -13.17
C GLY A 62 -9.57 -0.27 -12.12
N THR A 63 -8.29 -0.25 -11.79
CA THR A 63 -7.71 0.72 -10.85
C THR A 63 -6.62 1.48 -11.57
N ASP A 64 -6.68 2.79 -11.53
CA ASP A 64 -5.60 3.66 -11.97
C ASP A 64 -4.65 3.92 -10.80
N TYR A 65 -3.36 4.00 -11.09
CA TYR A 65 -2.32 4.23 -10.11
C TYR A 65 -1.52 5.45 -10.51
N ILE A 66 -1.57 6.50 -9.69
CA ILE A 66 -0.84 7.75 -9.92
C ILE A 66 0.41 7.73 -9.03
N CYS A 67 1.60 7.75 -9.64
CA CYS A 67 2.88 7.71 -8.96
C CYS A 67 3.87 8.71 -9.60
N PRO A 68 4.42 9.67 -8.86
CA PRO A 68 4.03 10.06 -7.51
C PRO A 68 2.58 10.53 -7.43
N ALA A 69 1.95 10.34 -6.26
CA ALA A 69 0.60 10.82 -5.98
C ALA A 69 0.54 12.35 -6.10
N ASP A 70 -0.54 12.87 -6.66
CA ASP A 70 -0.79 14.32 -6.72
C ASP A 70 -1.22 14.82 -5.33
N LEU A 71 -0.23 15.14 -4.50
CA LEU A 71 -0.35 15.60 -3.12
C LEU A 71 0.58 16.79 -2.88
N PRO A 72 0.19 17.77 -2.04
CA PRO A 72 1.13 18.72 -1.50
C PRO A 72 2.29 18.00 -0.79
N GLU A 73 3.51 18.55 -0.91
CA GLU A 73 4.72 17.92 -0.36
C GLU A 73 4.62 17.62 1.14
N GLU A 74 4.05 18.55 1.92
CA GLU A 74 3.81 18.36 3.37
C GLU A 74 2.83 17.21 3.67
N ILE A 75 1.83 16.98 2.82
CA ILE A 75 0.90 15.87 3.00
C ILE A 75 1.56 14.55 2.60
N ALA A 76 2.28 14.53 1.49
CA ALA A 76 3.05 13.35 1.10
C ALA A 76 4.05 12.94 2.20
N ALA A 77 4.76 13.90 2.79
CA ALA A 77 5.68 13.67 3.90
C ALA A 77 4.98 13.10 5.15
N LYS A 78 3.79 13.62 5.52
CA LYS A 78 3.00 13.06 6.64
C LYS A 78 2.59 11.60 6.37
N VAL A 79 2.17 11.29 5.15
CA VAL A 79 1.79 9.93 4.75
C VAL A 79 2.99 8.98 4.83
N GLN A 80 4.14 9.41 4.29
CA GLN A 80 5.37 8.65 4.35
C GLN A 80 5.85 8.44 5.79
N GLU A 81 5.77 9.46 6.65
CA GLU A 81 6.12 9.33 8.06
C GLU A 81 5.22 8.33 8.80
N ALA A 82 3.91 8.37 8.57
CA ALA A 82 2.97 7.41 9.13
C ALA A 82 3.29 5.97 8.70
N ALA A 83 3.57 5.78 7.41
CA ALA A 83 3.98 4.48 6.86
C ALA A 83 5.28 3.98 7.49
N LEU A 84 6.30 4.83 7.61
CA LEU A 84 7.57 4.47 8.25
C LEU A 84 7.44 4.13 9.73
N LYS A 85 6.57 4.84 10.46
CA LYS A 85 6.27 4.51 11.87
C LYS A 85 5.66 3.12 11.99
N ALA A 86 4.66 2.81 11.16
CA ALA A 86 4.03 1.49 11.14
C ALA A 86 5.01 0.39 10.73
N TYR A 87 5.79 0.60 9.67
CA TYR A 87 6.82 -0.31 9.18
C TYR A 87 7.82 -0.69 10.29
N ARG A 88 8.33 0.31 11.02
CA ARG A 88 9.28 0.11 12.12
C ARG A 88 8.62 -0.58 13.31
N ALA A 89 7.39 -0.19 13.66
CA ALA A 89 6.65 -0.79 14.77
C ALA A 89 6.35 -2.28 14.55
N ALA A 90 6.13 -2.68 13.29
CA ALA A 90 5.93 -4.07 12.90
C ALA A 90 7.24 -4.89 12.80
N GLY A 91 8.40 -4.26 12.96
CA GLY A 91 9.70 -4.92 12.86
C GLY A 91 10.04 -5.41 11.45
N VAL A 92 9.51 -4.77 10.42
CA VAL A 92 9.86 -5.08 9.03
C VAL A 92 11.25 -4.53 8.74
N GLU A 93 12.12 -5.33 8.12
CA GLU A 93 13.56 -5.00 8.04
C GLU A 93 14.02 -4.56 6.63
N VAL A 94 13.69 -5.30 5.59
CA VAL A 94 14.28 -5.10 4.26
C VAL A 94 13.41 -4.23 3.36
N TYR A 95 12.18 -4.65 3.13
CA TYR A 95 11.22 -3.96 2.29
C TYR A 95 9.80 -4.30 2.68
N GLY A 96 8.87 -3.46 2.28
CA GLY A 96 7.45 -3.68 2.50
C GLY A 96 6.61 -2.64 1.79
N ARG A 97 5.29 -2.77 1.93
CA ARG A 97 4.33 -1.80 1.43
C ARG A 97 3.30 -1.53 2.50
N VAL A 98 3.06 -0.28 2.77
CA VAL A 98 2.09 0.18 3.78
C VAL A 98 0.94 0.86 3.07
N ASP A 99 -0.27 0.36 3.28
CA ASP A 99 -1.48 0.91 2.70
C ASP A 99 -2.12 1.90 3.70
N VAL A 100 -2.53 3.07 3.20
CA VAL A 100 -2.91 4.23 4.01
C VAL A 100 -4.17 4.86 3.44
N LEU A 101 -5.15 5.20 4.28
CA LEU A 101 -6.23 6.12 3.93
C LEU A 101 -5.86 7.54 4.35
N LEU A 102 -5.96 8.49 3.44
CA LEU A 102 -5.82 9.92 3.72
C LEU A 102 -7.21 10.53 3.85
N ARG A 103 -7.62 10.86 5.08
CA ARG A 103 -8.95 11.38 5.36
C ARG A 103 -9.17 12.74 4.68
N GLU A 104 -10.29 12.89 3.97
CA GLU A 104 -10.59 14.11 3.19
C GLU A 104 -10.74 15.37 4.02
N VAL A 105 -11.25 15.26 5.25
CA VAL A 105 -11.66 16.43 6.04
C VAL A 105 -10.47 17.19 6.65
N ASP A 106 -9.34 16.53 6.85
CA ASP A 106 -8.20 17.12 7.58
C ASP A 106 -6.83 16.60 7.13
N ASP A 107 -6.77 15.86 6.04
CA ASP A 107 -5.55 15.23 5.51
C ASP A 107 -4.79 14.40 6.56
N SER A 108 -5.52 13.74 7.47
CA SER A 108 -4.93 12.82 8.45
C SER A 108 -4.70 11.44 7.83
N PRO A 109 -3.49 10.87 7.91
CA PRO A 109 -3.20 9.53 7.41
C PRO A 109 -3.59 8.46 8.43
N PHE A 110 -4.28 7.41 7.96
CA PHE A 110 -4.66 6.23 8.72
C PHE A 110 -4.05 5.00 8.06
N VAL A 111 -3.16 4.31 8.76
CA VAL A 111 -2.56 3.07 8.26
C VAL A 111 -3.60 1.96 8.32
N LEU A 112 -3.78 1.26 7.21
CA LEU A 112 -4.69 0.13 7.08
C LEU A 112 -3.97 -1.20 7.34
N GLU A 113 -2.94 -1.46 6.55
CA GLU A 113 -2.22 -2.72 6.60
C GLU A 113 -0.76 -2.55 6.16
N ILE A 114 0.05 -3.58 6.50
CA ILE A 114 1.43 -3.69 6.06
C ILE A 114 1.59 -5.01 5.29
N ASN A 115 2.00 -4.90 4.04
CA ASN A 115 2.35 -6.04 3.20
C ASN A 115 3.87 -6.28 3.29
N THR A 116 4.28 -7.32 3.99
CA THR A 116 5.69 -7.67 4.16
C THR A 116 6.28 -8.44 2.99
N ILE A 117 5.42 -8.98 2.11
CA ILE A 117 5.81 -9.63 0.85
C ILE A 117 4.91 -9.05 -0.26
N PRO A 118 5.09 -7.76 -0.61
CA PRO A 118 4.30 -7.16 -1.67
C PRO A 118 4.62 -7.78 -3.03
N GLY A 119 3.67 -7.66 -3.97
CA GLY A 119 3.87 -8.13 -5.34
C GLY A 119 5.11 -7.50 -5.99
N MET A 120 5.88 -8.32 -6.69
CA MET A 120 7.15 -7.95 -7.34
C MET A 120 7.13 -8.13 -8.86
N THR A 121 5.95 -8.13 -9.50
CA THR A 121 5.90 -8.03 -10.97
C THR A 121 6.24 -6.60 -11.40
N PRO A 122 6.71 -6.36 -12.64
CA PRO A 122 7.00 -5.00 -13.12
C PRO A 122 5.81 -4.03 -13.02
N SER A 123 4.58 -4.55 -13.00
CA SER A 123 3.35 -3.76 -12.84
C SER A 123 2.91 -3.58 -11.38
N SER A 124 3.56 -4.24 -10.42
CA SER A 124 3.24 -4.15 -8.99
C SER A 124 3.60 -2.79 -8.40
N LEU A 125 2.95 -2.44 -7.28
CA LEU A 125 3.02 -1.08 -6.71
C LEU A 125 4.41 -0.75 -6.13
N LEU A 126 5.08 -1.71 -5.49
CA LEU A 126 6.44 -1.47 -4.98
C LEU A 126 7.45 -1.17 -6.11
N PRO A 127 7.54 -1.97 -7.19
CA PRO A 127 8.36 -1.63 -8.36
C PRO A 127 7.97 -0.30 -9.03
N LYS A 128 6.67 0.05 -9.08
CA LYS A 128 6.23 1.36 -9.60
C LYS A 128 6.75 2.51 -8.75
N ALA A 129 6.65 2.42 -7.42
CA ALA A 129 7.19 3.43 -6.51
C ALA A 129 8.71 3.55 -6.65
N ALA A 130 9.43 2.43 -6.75
CA ALA A 130 10.87 2.41 -6.96
C ALA A 130 11.27 3.06 -8.30
N ALA A 131 10.55 2.76 -9.38
CA ALA A 131 10.79 3.39 -10.68
C ALA A 131 10.59 4.90 -10.64
N ALA A 132 9.58 5.40 -9.92
CA ALA A 132 9.36 6.83 -9.70
C ALA A 132 10.49 7.49 -8.87
N ALA A 133 11.19 6.71 -8.04
CA ALA A 133 12.38 7.13 -7.32
C ALA A 133 13.69 6.96 -8.14
N GLY A 134 13.60 6.54 -9.40
CA GLY A 134 14.75 6.39 -10.30
C GLY A 134 15.44 5.02 -10.28
N TRP A 135 14.86 4.01 -9.62
CA TRP A 135 15.38 2.64 -9.61
C TRP A 135 14.91 1.87 -10.85
N SER A 136 15.81 1.12 -11.49
CA SER A 136 15.37 0.08 -12.43
C SER A 136 14.82 -1.13 -11.66
N TYR A 137 14.03 -1.95 -12.34
CA TYR A 137 13.47 -3.15 -11.72
C TYR A 137 14.57 -4.13 -11.28
N GLU A 138 15.60 -4.28 -12.09
CA GLU A 138 16.76 -5.13 -11.81
C GLU A 138 17.52 -4.63 -10.58
N ALA A 139 17.81 -3.32 -10.49
CA ALA A 139 18.48 -2.72 -9.37
C ALA A 139 17.69 -2.85 -8.07
N LEU A 140 16.34 -2.72 -8.13
CA LEU A 140 15.47 -2.98 -6.99
C LEU A 140 15.58 -4.42 -6.51
N CYS A 141 15.51 -5.40 -7.42
CA CYS A 141 15.61 -6.82 -7.07
C CYS A 141 16.98 -7.17 -6.48
N GLU A 142 18.05 -6.64 -7.06
CA GLU A 142 19.42 -6.82 -6.56
C GLU A 142 19.58 -6.23 -5.16
N LYS A 143 19.12 -4.99 -4.93
CA LYS A 143 19.16 -4.34 -3.62
C LYS A 143 18.39 -5.12 -2.56
N ILE A 144 17.19 -5.63 -2.87
CA ILE A 144 16.41 -6.45 -1.95
C ILE A 144 17.17 -7.75 -1.61
N ALA A 145 17.78 -8.39 -2.58
CA ALA A 145 18.56 -9.61 -2.36
C ALA A 145 19.79 -9.34 -1.47
N GLU A 146 20.54 -8.28 -1.74
CA GLU A 146 21.69 -7.87 -0.92
C GLU A 146 21.29 -7.60 0.53
N LEU A 147 20.26 -6.79 0.75
CA LEU A 147 19.76 -6.49 2.08
C LEU A 147 19.27 -7.74 2.82
N SER A 148 18.56 -8.62 2.12
CA SER A 148 18.06 -9.87 2.71
C SER A 148 19.18 -10.82 3.11
N LEU A 149 20.29 -10.84 2.38
CA LEU A 149 21.47 -11.63 2.71
C LEU A 149 22.25 -11.03 3.89
N ALA A 150 22.25 -9.71 4.02
CA ALA A 150 22.93 -9.00 5.11
C ALA A 150 22.13 -9.02 6.43
N THR A 151 20.81 -9.24 6.37
CA THR A 151 19.94 -9.25 7.54
C THR A 151 20.09 -10.57 8.30
N PRO A 152 20.46 -10.56 9.60
CA PRO A 152 20.59 -11.79 10.38
C PRO A 152 19.26 -12.53 10.48
N ARG A 153 19.27 -13.82 10.22
CA ARG A 153 18.10 -14.68 10.48
C ARG A 153 17.94 -14.87 11.99
N LYS A 154 16.78 -14.45 12.52
CA LYS A 154 16.39 -14.68 13.93
C LYS A 154 15.85 -16.09 14.08
#